data_d9121705f86384e51e97580b6d01578b
#
_entry.id   d9121705f86384e51e97580b6d01578b
#
_cell.length_a   1.000
_cell.length_b   1.000
_cell.length_c   1.000
_cell.angle_alpha   90.00
_cell.angle_beta   90.00
_cell.angle_gamma   90.00
#
_symmetry.space_group_name_H-M   'P 1'
#
loop_
_entity.id
_entity.type
_entity.pdbx_description
1 polymer ?
#
loop_
_entity_poly.entity_id
_entity_poly.type
_entity_poly.pdbx_seq_one_letter_code
_entity_poly.pdbx_strand_id
1 'polypeptide(L)'
;MNGKALVSLLLLFPLLASAGAREEIAAIDAAKATQSQPDAATVKQPATAVPVLMQLPDGRRADMADYAVVVFMQSHCQYSAKFDPDLKRWADEHRIHVYPYTLDGGGDVSFPVPLIPRKTDPASPLADEIMTFFGNGLPIATPTAFMVNVHTLKAYPLTQGVMDITTLENRYASLIQADMDQLDPRSLPPLPANAQVTPQ
;
A
#
# COMPACT_ATOMS: atom_id res chain seq x y z
N MET A 1 -82.01 43.35 20.73
CA MET A 1 -81.66 43.13 19.31
C MET A 1 -80.16 42.88 19.26
N ASN A 2 -79.84 41.72 19.11
CA ASN A 2 -78.74 40.89 18.59
C ASN A 2 -77.37 41.57 18.41
N GLY A 3 -76.49 41.32 19.34
CA GLY A 3 -75.00 41.51 19.17
C GLY A 3 -74.31 40.17 19.20
N LYS A 4 -73.76 39.79 18.08
CA LYS A 4 -72.99 38.55 17.94
C LYS A 4 -71.55 38.78 18.42
N ALA A 5 -71.15 38.08 19.47
CA ALA A 5 -69.73 37.99 19.90
C ALA A 5 -68.99 37.07 19.00
N LEU A 6 -67.89 37.54 18.37
CA LEU A 6 -66.94 36.80 17.62
C LEU A 6 -65.81 36.32 18.58
N VAL A 7 -65.81 35.05 18.86
CA VAL A 7 -64.73 34.41 19.63
C VAL A 7 -63.61 34.10 18.67
N SER A 8 -62.44 34.80 18.81
CA SER A 8 -61.23 34.58 18.07
C SER A 8 -60.41 33.46 18.76
N LEU A 9 -60.42 32.29 18.17
CA LEU A 9 -59.67 31.14 18.65
C LEU A 9 -58.23 31.27 18.14
N LEU A 10 -57.38 31.70 19.05
CA LEU A 10 -55.87 31.69 18.77
C LEU A 10 -55.36 30.25 18.86
N LEU A 11 -55.06 29.67 17.73
CA LEU A 11 -54.32 28.40 17.65
C LEU A 11 -52.83 28.61 18.02
N LEU A 12 -52.46 28.27 19.26
CA LEU A 12 -51.08 28.08 19.65
C LEU A 12 -50.56 26.78 19.00
N PHE A 13 -49.74 26.91 17.98
CA PHE A 13 -48.90 25.79 17.50
C PHE A 13 -47.72 25.65 18.45
N PRO A 14 -47.46 24.47 19.02
CA PRO A 14 -46.25 24.25 19.77
C PRO A 14 -45.07 24.07 18.80
N LEU A 15 -44.08 24.95 18.83
CA LEU A 15 -42.77 24.77 18.30
C LEU A 15 -42.01 23.73 19.17
N LEU A 16 -42.21 22.46 18.91
CA LEU A 16 -41.50 21.35 19.57
C LEU A 16 -40.99 20.37 18.51
N ALA A 17 -40.01 20.78 17.69
CA ALA A 17 -39.41 19.87 16.75
C ALA A 17 -37.98 20.27 16.33
N SER A 18 -37.15 20.80 17.23
CA SER A 18 -35.74 21.04 16.91
C SER A 18 -34.76 20.70 18.02
N ALA A 19 -35.22 20.17 19.16
CA ALA A 19 -34.34 19.72 20.23
C ALA A 19 -33.79 18.29 19.98
N GLY A 20 -34.59 17.39 19.40
CA GLY A 20 -34.23 15.98 19.24
C GLY A 20 -33.05 15.73 18.29
N ALA A 21 -32.95 16.45 17.18
CA ALA A 21 -31.90 16.22 16.19
C ALA A 21 -30.50 16.64 16.69
N ARG A 22 -30.40 17.67 17.50
CA ARG A 22 -29.12 18.09 18.11
C ARG A 22 -28.69 17.15 19.22
N GLU A 23 -29.60 16.61 19.98
CA GLU A 23 -29.33 15.64 21.05
C GLU A 23 -28.94 14.28 20.47
N GLU A 24 -29.56 13.89 19.38
CA GLU A 24 -29.25 12.64 18.67
C GLU A 24 -27.88 12.70 18.00
N ILE A 25 -27.50 13.82 17.39
CA ILE A 25 -26.17 14.04 16.83
C ILE A 25 -25.13 14.08 17.95
N ALA A 26 -25.39 14.74 19.07
CA ALA A 26 -24.48 14.75 20.22
C ALA A 26 -24.30 13.36 20.84
N ALA A 27 -25.35 12.53 20.88
CA ALA A 27 -25.28 11.15 21.34
C ALA A 27 -24.47 10.25 20.39
N ILE A 28 -24.58 10.45 19.07
CA ILE A 28 -23.79 9.74 18.06
C ILE A 28 -22.32 10.15 18.14
N ASP A 29 -22.02 11.42 18.31
CA ASP A 29 -20.64 11.91 18.46
C ASP A 29 -20.01 11.45 19.78
N ALA A 30 -20.77 11.38 20.88
CA ALA A 30 -20.32 10.81 22.14
C ALA A 30 -20.08 9.29 22.05
N ALA A 31 -20.95 8.54 21.34
CA ALA A 31 -20.78 7.12 21.10
C ALA A 31 -19.57 6.83 20.19
N LYS A 32 -19.33 7.70 19.21
CA LYS A 32 -18.18 7.61 18.33
C LYS A 32 -16.86 7.95 19.05
N ALA A 33 -16.88 8.92 19.96
CA ALA A 33 -15.74 9.26 20.80
C ALA A 33 -15.37 8.12 21.78
N THR A 34 -16.37 7.39 22.29
CA THR A 34 -16.15 6.22 23.16
C THR A 34 -15.71 4.98 22.37
N GLN A 35 -16.08 4.85 21.11
CA GLN A 35 -15.59 3.77 20.23
C GLN A 35 -14.20 4.07 19.61
N SER A 36 -13.75 5.32 19.65
CA SER A 36 -12.45 5.76 19.13
C SER A 36 -11.38 5.85 20.20
N GLN A 37 -11.65 5.39 21.43
CA GLN A 37 -10.59 5.10 22.37
C GLN A 37 -10.20 3.63 22.16
N PRO A 38 -9.11 3.36 21.41
CA PRO A 38 -8.44 2.09 21.61
C PRO A 38 -8.00 2.14 23.08
N ASP A 39 -8.41 1.12 23.85
CA ASP A 39 -7.82 0.86 25.14
C ASP A 39 -6.33 1.15 25.03
N ALA A 40 -5.84 1.99 25.91
CA ALA A 40 -4.41 2.09 26.22
C ALA A 40 -3.96 0.79 26.90
N ALA A 41 -4.36 -0.36 26.35
CA ALA A 41 -3.69 -1.62 26.49
C ALA A 41 -2.36 -1.40 25.80
N THR A 42 -1.35 -1.05 26.63
CA THR A 42 0.06 -1.32 26.41
C THR A 42 0.28 -1.85 25.00
N VAL A 43 0.57 -0.95 24.05
CA VAL A 43 1.27 -1.33 22.84
C VAL A 43 2.54 -1.98 23.37
N LYS A 44 2.52 -3.31 23.54
CA LYS A 44 3.72 -4.10 23.70
C LYS A 44 4.55 -3.65 22.50
N GLN A 45 5.51 -2.77 22.76
CA GLN A 45 6.60 -2.54 21.82
C GLN A 45 6.99 -3.92 21.34
N PRO A 46 6.89 -4.22 20.03
CA PRO A 46 7.31 -5.52 19.53
C PRO A 46 8.72 -5.71 20.09
N ALA A 47 8.92 -6.82 20.80
CA ALA A 47 10.22 -7.21 21.32
C ALA A 47 11.20 -6.91 20.19
N THR A 48 12.21 -6.09 20.44
CA THR A 48 13.18 -5.59 19.47
C THR A 48 13.66 -6.79 18.65
N ALA A 49 13.06 -6.97 17.48
CA ALA A 49 13.43 -8.05 16.58
C ALA A 49 14.89 -7.80 16.24
N VAL A 50 15.73 -8.83 16.42
CA VAL A 50 17.15 -8.73 16.08
C VAL A 50 17.22 -8.25 14.63
N PRO A 51 17.90 -7.11 14.35
CA PRO A 51 17.94 -6.56 13.01
C PRO A 51 18.62 -7.56 12.05
N VAL A 52 18.05 -7.70 10.87
CA VAL A 52 18.68 -8.46 9.77
C VAL A 52 19.45 -7.45 8.94
N LEU A 53 20.76 -7.46 9.07
CA LEU A 53 21.63 -6.49 8.41
C LEU A 53 22.17 -7.05 7.08
N MET A 54 21.96 -6.31 6.00
CA MET A 54 22.59 -6.56 4.71
C MET A 54 23.86 -5.74 4.59
N GLN A 55 24.93 -6.37 4.11
CA GLN A 55 26.16 -5.66 3.75
C GLN A 55 26.03 -5.06 2.35
N LEU A 56 26.33 -3.76 2.24
CA LEU A 56 26.26 -3.01 0.99
C LEU A 56 27.60 -3.07 0.23
N PRO A 57 27.59 -2.78 -1.08
CA PRO A 57 28.82 -2.80 -1.90
C PRO A 57 29.94 -1.89 -1.39
N ASP A 58 29.61 -0.81 -0.72
CA ASP A 58 30.59 0.16 -0.14
C ASP A 58 31.05 -0.22 1.28
N GLY A 59 30.60 -1.38 1.81
CA GLY A 59 30.93 -1.86 3.15
C GLY A 59 30.01 -1.35 4.27
N ARG A 60 29.09 -0.42 4.00
CA ARG A 60 28.03 -0.05 4.96
C ARG A 60 27.08 -1.23 5.18
N ARG A 61 26.28 -1.14 6.23
CA ARG A 61 25.22 -2.09 6.52
C ARG A 61 23.89 -1.37 6.65
N ALA A 62 22.82 -1.99 6.18
CA ALA A 62 21.46 -1.50 6.28
C ALA A 62 20.57 -2.54 6.96
N ASP A 63 19.59 -2.09 7.75
CA ASP A 63 18.56 -2.97 8.30
C ASP A 63 17.54 -3.29 7.20
N MET A 64 17.30 -4.58 6.98
CA MET A 64 16.34 -5.03 5.97
C MET A 64 14.90 -4.67 6.34
N ALA A 65 14.62 -4.40 7.62
CA ALA A 65 13.30 -3.95 8.08
C ALA A 65 12.93 -2.53 7.60
N ASP A 66 13.92 -1.73 7.18
CA ASP A 66 13.69 -0.39 6.61
C ASP A 66 13.19 -0.43 5.16
N TYR A 67 13.15 -1.62 4.57
CA TYR A 67 12.80 -1.82 3.16
C TYR A 67 11.77 -2.92 2.98
N ALA A 68 10.97 -2.79 1.94
CA ALA A 68 10.00 -3.77 1.50
C ALA A 68 10.11 -4.02 0.00
N VAL A 69 9.48 -5.08 -0.48
CA VAL A 69 9.33 -5.35 -1.91
C VAL A 69 7.86 -5.22 -2.30
N VAL A 70 7.59 -4.47 -3.36
CA VAL A 70 6.30 -4.50 -4.05
C VAL A 70 6.50 -5.28 -5.35
N VAL A 71 5.70 -6.32 -5.58
CA VAL A 71 5.76 -7.11 -6.81
C VAL A 71 4.42 -7.07 -7.53
N PHE A 72 4.44 -6.75 -8.83
CA PHE A 72 3.28 -6.85 -9.72
C PHE A 72 3.37 -8.17 -10.48
N MET A 73 2.33 -8.99 -10.33
CA MET A 73 2.27 -10.36 -10.85
C MET A 73 0.96 -10.62 -11.58
N GLN A 74 0.88 -11.76 -12.25
CA GLN A 74 -0.36 -12.31 -12.81
C GLN A 74 -0.43 -13.80 -12.52
N SER A 75 -1.64 -14.28 -12.19
CA SER A 75 -1.87 -15.70 -11.83
C SER A 75 -1.50 -16.68 -12.95
N HIS A 76 -1.68 -16.27 -14.20
CA HIS A 76 -1.41 -17.10 -15.38
C HIS A 76 -0.08 -16.76 -16.09
N CYS A 77 0.76 -15.91 -15.49
CA CYS A 77 2.03 -15.55 -16.08
C CYS A 77 3.09 -16.62 -15.77
N GLN A 78 3.61 -17.28 -16.81
CA GLN A 78 4.66 -18.30 -16.66
C GLN A 78 5.95 -17.72 -16.02
N TYR A 79 6.22 -16.44 -16.19
CA TYR A 79 7.38 -15.77 -15.62
C TYR A 79 7.18 -15.41 -14.15
N SER A 80 5.97 -15.00 -13.75
CA SER A 80 5.58 -14.88 -12.33
C SER A 80 5.71 -16.24 -11.64
N ALA A 81 5.17 -17.30 -12.21
CA ALA A 81 5.26 -18.64 -11.66
C ALA A 81 6.69 -19.15 -11.45
N LYS A 82 7.68 -18.61 -12.20
CA LYS A 82 9.11 -18.94 -12.01
C LYS A 82 9.78 -18.04 -10.97
N PHE A 83 9.42 -16.75 -10.94
CA PHE A 83 10.10 -15.75 -10.12
C PHE A 83 9.55 -15.69 -8.70
N ASP A 84 8.22 -15.72 -8.55
CA ASP A 84 7.53 -15.46 -7.29
C ASP A 84 7.90 -16.43 -6.16
N PRO A 85 8.12 -17.76 -6.40
CA PRO A 85 8.58 -18.68 -5.37
C PRO A 85 9.99 -18.34 -4.84
N ASP A 86 10.88 -17.95 -5.73
CA ASP A 86 12.24 -17.60 -5.37
C ASP A 86 12.31 -16.26 -4.62
N LEU A 87 11.55 -15.25 -5.10
CA LEU A 87 11.41 -13.98 -4.43
C LEU A 87 10.84 -14.17 -3.01
N LYS A 88 9.77 -14.96 -2.87
CA LYS A 88 9.15 -15.19 -1.57
C LYS A 88 10.11 -15.85 -0.59
N ARG A 89 10.80 -16.91 -1.01
CA ARG A 89 11.75 -17.61 -0.15
C ARG A 89 12.89 -16.68 0.30
N TRP A 90 13.49 -15.93 -0.63
CA TRP A 90 14.53 -14.96 -0.34
C TRP A 90 14.05 -13.87 0.63
N ALA A 91 12.87 -13.34 0.40
CA ALA A 91 12.29 -12.31 1.26
C ALA A 91 11.99 -12.83 2.67
N ASP A 92 11.47 -14.05 2.80
CA ASP A 92 11.22 -14.71 4.09
C ASP A 92 12.54 -14.92 4.87
N GLU A 93 13.61 -15.37 4.20
CA GLU A 93 14.93 -15.57 4.80
C GLU A 93 15.54 -14.27 5.32
N HIS A 94 15.30 -13.17 4.63
CA HIS A 94 15.80 -11.83 4.98
C HIS A 94 14.83 -11.00 5.81
N ARG A 95 13.64 -11.55 6.14
CA ARG A 95 12.55 -10.87 6.84
C ARG A 95 12.08 -9.59 6.14
N ILE A 96 12.13 -9.58 4.82
CA ILE A 96 11.63 -8.50 3.99
C ILE A 96 10.14 -8.72 3.76
N HIS A 97 9.34 -7.68 3.99
CA HIS A 97 7.92 -7.76 3.67
C HIS A 97 7.69 -7.63 2.16
N VAL A 98 6.88 -8.54 1.59
CA VAL A 98 6.48 -8.49 0.18
C VAL A 98 5.01 -8.10 0.07
N TYR A 99 4.73 -7.10 -0.75
CA TYR A 99 3.38 -6.67 -1.13
C TYR A 99 3.10 -7.13 -2.57
N PRO A 100 2.45 -8.28 -2.76
CA PRO A 100 2.12 -8.77 -4.09
C PRO A 100 0.85 -8.08 -4.60
N TYR A 101 0.94 -7.40 -5.73
CA TYR A 101 -0.20 -6.85 -6.46
C TYR A 101 -0.47 -7.68 -7.71
N THR A 102 -1.74 -8.06 -7.91
CA THR A 102 -2.16 -8.79 -9.11
C THR A 102 -2.71 -7.85 -10.17
N LEU A 103 -2.38 -8.12 -11.45
CA LEU A 103 -2.92 -7.36 -12.59
C LEU A 103 -4.11 -8.07 -13.28
N ASP A 104 -4.37 -9.33 -12.93
CA ASP A 104 -5.48 -10.14 -13.47
C ASP A 104 -6.51 -10.58 -12.42
N GLY A 105 -6.35 -10.12 -11.18
CA GLY A 105 -7.24 -10.42 -10.06
C GLY A 105 -7.03 -11.79 -9.42
N GLY A 106 -6.16 -12.64 -9.96
CA GLY A 106 -5.82 -13.95 -9.42
C GLY A 106 -4.52 -13.96 -8.63
N GLY A 107 -4.38 -14.97 -7.76
CA GLY A 107 -3.14 -15.28 -7.05
C GLY A 107 -2.44 -16.51 -7.63
N ASP A 108 -1.23 -16.78 -7.15
CA ASP A 108 -0.49 -18.01 -7.43
C ASP A 108 -0.17 -18.80 -6.15
N VAL A 109 0.66 -19.84 -6.27
CA VAL A 109 1.07 -20.66 -5.12
C VAL A 109 1.89 -19.87 -4.10
N SER A 110 2.68 -18.91 -4.54
CA SER A 110 3.54 -18.07 -3.67
C SER A 110 2.74 -16.99 -2.97
N PHE A 111 1.80 -16.39 -3.69
CA PHE A 111 0.94 -15.30 -3.24
C PHE A 111 -0.53 -15.60 -3.57
N PRO A 112 -1.19 -16.50 -2.79
CA PRO A 112 -2.55 -16.97 -3.10
C PRO A 112 -3.62 -15.89 -2.94
N VAL A 113 -3.36 -14.86 -2.14
CA VAL A 113 -4.28 -13.73 -1.90
C VAL A 113 -3.52 -12.42 -2.10
N PRO A 114 -3.21 -12.05 -3.35
CA PRO A 114 -2.52 -10.80 -3.64
C PRO A 114 -3.43 -9.58 -3.45
N LEU A 115 -2.82 -8.42 -3.35
CA LEU A 115 -3.52 -7.15 -3.33
C LEU A 115 -4.03 -6.81 -4.74
N ILE A 116 -5.21 -6.20 -4.80
CA ILE A 116 -5.78 -5.70 -6.05
C ILE A 116 -5.52 -4.19 -6.11
N PRO A 117 -4.89 -3.69 -7.18
CA PRO A 117 -4.69 -2.26 -7.36
C PRO A 117 -6.02 -1.50 -7.35
N ARG A 118 -6.08 -0.38 -6.62
CA ARG A 118 -7.30 0.41 -6.44
C ARG A 118 -7.33 1.60 -7.38
N LYS A 119 -8.51 1.95 -7.83
CA LYS A 119 -8.76 3.13 -8.63
C LYS A 119 -9.66 4.08 -7.83
N THR A 120 -9.06 5.09 -7.20
CA THR A 120 -9.80 6.07 -6.37
C THR A 120 -10.41 7.17 -7.23
N ASP A 121 -9.71 7.59 -8.31
CA ASP A 121 -10.25 8.53 -9.29
C ASP A 121 -10.81 7.77 -10.51
N PRO A 122 -12.15 7.80 -10.74
CA PRO A 122 -12.75 7.18 -11.92
C PRO A 122 -12.21 7.71 -13.25
N ALA A 123 -11.72 8.96 -13.28
CA ALA A 123 -11.16 9.57 -14.48
C ALA A 123 -9.70 9.17 -14.76
N SER A 124 -9.00 8.60 -13.79
CA SER A 124 -7.64 8.09 -13.97
C SER A 124 -7.64 6.98 -15.02
N PRO A 125 -6.64 6.91 -15.93
CA PRO A 125 -6.55 5.82 -16.91
C PRO A 125 -6.25 4.47 -16.26
N LEU A 126 -5.50 4.47 -15.14
CA LEU A 126 -5.04 3.26 -14.44
C LEU A 126 -5.33 3.36 -12.95
N ALA A 127 -5.13 2.26 -12.24
CA ALA A 127 -5.18 2.21 -10.78
C ALA A 127 -4.04 3.02 -10.15
N ASP A 128 -4.26 3.49 -8.93
CA ASP A 128 -3.36 4.43 -8.24
C ASP A 128 -1.97 3.83 -8.01
N GLU A 129 -1.90 2.57 -7.60
CA GLU A 129 -0.63 1.88 -7.39
C GLU A 129 0.12 1.69 -8.72
N ILE A 130 -0.60 1.38 -9.82
CA ILE A 130 0.01 1.25 -11.14
C ILE A 130 0.57 2.60 -11.60
N MET A 131 -0.18 3.70 -11.41
CA MET A 131 0.32 5.04 -11.73
C MET A 131 1.53 5.42 -10.89
N THR A 132 1.54 5.04 -9.60
CA THR A 132 2.65 5.33 -8.69
C THR A 132 3.93 4.63 -9.11
N PHE A 133 3.87 3.35 -9.44
CA PHE A 133 5.06 2.54 -9.73
C PHE A 133 5.51 2.61 -11.20
N PHE A 134 4.59 2.71 -12.14
CA PHE A 134 4.88 2.71 -13.58
C PHE A 134 4.75 4.08 -14.25
N GLY A 135 4.23 5.09 -13.55
CA GLY A 135 3.99 6.43 -14.09
C GLY A 135 5.24 7.17 -14.58
N ASN A 136 6.43 6.66 -14.30
CA ASN A 136 7.72 7.19 -14.76
C ASN A 136 8.15 6.66 -16.13
N GLY A 137 7.27 5.95 -16.84
CA GLY A 137 7.54 5.43 -18.19
C GLY A 137 8.10 4.02 -18.23
N LEU A 138 8.18 3.32 -17.10
CA LEU A 138 8.47 1.89 -17.10
C LEU A 138 7.27 1.15 -17.73
N PRO A 139 7.48 0.26 -18.72
CA PRO A 139 6.39 -0.53 -19.30
C PRO A 139 5.71 -1.40 -18.23
N ILE A 140 4.37 -1.52 -18.31
CA ILE A 140 3.65 -2.43 -17.45
C ILE A 140 3.87 -3.85 -17.96
N ALA A 141 4.53 -4.68 -17.16
CA ALA A 141 4.82 -6.08 -17.49
C ALA A 141 4.92 -6.91 -16.20
N THR A 142 4.81 -8.23 -16.29
CA THR A 142 4.86 -9.15 -15.16
C THR A 142 5.89 -10.26 -15.34
N PRO A 143 6.60 -10.64 -14.26
CA PRO A 143 6.64 -9.96 -12.97
C PRO A 143 7.44 -8.65 -13.04
N THR A 144 7.06 -7.64 -12.27
CA THR A 144 7.89 -6.46 -12.03
C THR A 144 7.95 -6.21 -10.53
N ALA A 145 9.16 -6.09 -9.98
CA ALA A 145 9.34 -5.82 -8.55
C ALA A 145 10.06 -4.48 -8.32
N PHE A 146 9.70 -3.85 -7.21
CA PHE A 146 10.29 -2.61 -6.73
C PHE A 146 10.77 -2.80 -5.28
N MET A 147 11.94 -2.27 -4.96
CA MET A 147 12.34 -2.01 -3.59
C MET A 147 11.72 -0.70 -3.12
N VAL A 148 11.16 -0.68 -1.92
CA VAL A 148 10.53 0.49 -1.32
C VAL A 148 11.15 0.76 0.04
N ASN A 149 11.62 1.97 0.28
CA ASN A 149 11.98 2.42 1.62
C ASN A 149 10.69 2.72 2.41
N VAL A 150 10.47 2.03 3.54
CA VAL A 150 9.22 2.11 4.30
C VAL A 150 9.02 3.45 5.01
N HIS A 151 10.08 4.21 5.22
CA HIS A 151 10.03 5.52 5.91
C HIS A 151 9.79 6.68 4.95
N THR A 152 10.41 6.62 3.76
CA THR A 152 10.33 7.69 2.76
C THR A 152 9.33 7.43 1.65
N LEU A 153 8.89 6.18 1.51
CA LEU A 153 8.05 5.66 0.42
C LEU A 153 8.68 5.82 -0.97
N LYS A 154 9.97 6.07 -1.04
CA LYS A 154 10.69 6.04 -2.31
C LYS A 154 10.73 4.62 -2.87
N ALA A 155 10.38 4.47 -4.13
CA ALA A 155 10.35 3.20 -4.83
C ALA A 155 11.44 3.16 -5.91
N TYR A 156 12.18 2.05 -5.95
CA TYR A 156 13.28 1.81 -6.87
C TYR A 156 12.98 0.56 -7.70
N PRO A 157 13.03 0.61 -9.04
CA PRO A 157 12.84 -0.57 -9.87
C PRO A 157 13.90 -1.63 -9.56
N LEU A 158 13.47 -2.79 -9.05
CA LEU A 158 14.33 -3.89 -8.66
C LEU A 158 14.56 -4.85 -9.83
N THR A 159 13.48 -5.36 -10.42
CA THR A 159 13.53 -6.19 -11.62
C THR A 159 12.26 -6.07 -12.44
N GLN A 160 12.38 -6.29 -13.73
CA GLN A 160 11.25 -6.54 -14.63
C GLN A 160 11.52 -7.86 -15.35
N GLY A 161 10.74 -8.88 -15.01
CA GLY A 161 10.91 -10.26 -15.44
C GLY A 161 11.68 -11.14 -14.45
N VAL A 162 11.96 -12.36 -14.87
CA VAL A 162 12.69 -13.36 -14.07
C VAL A 162 14.15 -12.94 -13.88
N MET A 163 14.59 -12.96 -12.64
CA MET A 163 15.96 -12.70 -12.25
C MET A 163 16.41 -13.79 -11.27
N ASP A 164 17.63 -14.26 -11.37
CA ASP A 164 18.19 -15.16 -10.37
C ASP A 164 18.41 -14.44 -9.03
N ILE A 165 18.34 -15.18 -7.94
CA ILE A 165 18.37 -14.61 -6.58
C ILE A 165 19.69 -13.92 -6.25
N THR A 166 20.81 -14.42 -6.72
CA THR A 166 22.11 -13.78 -6.47
C THR A 166 22.18 -12.40 -7.14
N THR A 167 21.71 -12.30 -8.37
CA THR A 167 21.63 -11.03 -9.09
C THR A 167 20.62 -10.08 -8.43
N LEU A 168 19.46 -10.59 -7.98
CA LEU A 168 18.45 -9.83 -7.26
C LEU A 168 19.01 -9.25 -5.96
N GLU A 169 19.68 -10.06 -5.16
CA GLU A 169 20.26 -9.62 -3.88
C GLU A 169 21.34 -8.54 -4.07
N ASN A 170 22.25 -8.74 -5.03
CA ASN A 170 23.25 -7.74 -5.36
C ASN A 170 22.65 -6.42 -5.82
N ARG A 171 21.57 -6.49 -6.64
CA ARG A 171 20.88 -5.31 -7.08
C ARG A 171 20.13 -4.64 -5.92
N TYR A 172 19.49 -5.43 -5.06
CA TYR A 172 18.80 -4.93 -3.88
C TYR A 172 19.76 -4.16 -2.96
N ALA A 173 20.92 -4.71 -2.66
CA ALA A 173 21.97 -4.05 -1.90
C ALA A 173 22.44 -2.73 -2.56
N SER A 174 22.60 -2.73 -3.89
CA SER A 174 22.95 -1.52 -4.64
C SER A 174 21.87 -0.44 -4.61
N LEU A 175 20.59 -0.85 -4.63
CA LEU A 175 19.46 0.08 -4.52
C LEU A 175 19.35 0.67 -3.12
N ILE A 176 19.60 -0.12 -2.08
CA ILE A 176 19.68 0.39 -0.70
C ILE A 176 20.80 1.44 -0.59
N GLN A 177 21.97 1.15 -1.15
CA GLN A 177 23.07 2.12 -1.18
C GLN A 177 22.64 3.42 -1.88
N ALA A 178 22.00 3.31 -3.03
CA ALA A 178 21.49 4.46 -3.78
C ALA A 178 20.46 5.29 -2.98
N ASP A 179 19.57 4.62 -2.25
CA ASP A 179 18.60 5.29 -1.39
C ASP A 179 19.27 6.01 -0.22
N MET A 180 20.25 5.37 0.45
CA MET A 180 21.05 5.99 1.51
C MET A 180 21.84 7.20 1.00
N ASP A 181 22.30 7.17 -0.23
CA ASP A 181 23.01 8.26 -0.91
C ASP A 181 22.05 9.30 -1.52
N GLN A 182 20.75 9.15 -1.28
CA GLN A 182 19.68 10.07 -1.72
C GLN A 182 19.61 10.25 -3.25
N LEU A 183 20.00 9.23 -4.01
CA LEU A 183 19.93 9.27 -5.46
C LEU A 183 18.46 9.26 -5.93
N ASP A 184 18.20 9.95 -7.06
CA ASP A 184 16.90 9.87 -7.71
C ASP A 184 16.74 8.48 -8.37
N PRO A 185 15.66 7.73 -8.09
CA PRO A 185 15.40 6.44 -8.75
C PRO A 185 15.50 6.49 -10.29
N ARG A 186 15.17 7.64 -10.88
CA ARG A 186 15.23 7.88 -12.33
C ARG A 186 16.65 8.03 -12.89
N SER A 187 17.62 8.31 -12.03
CA SER A 187 19.03 8.43 -12.41
C SER A 187 19.80 7.11 -12.40
N LEU A 188 19.16 6.04 -11.92
CA LEU A 188 19.79 4.74 -11.80
C LEU A 188 19.93 4.06 -13.17
N PRO A 189 20.92 3.13 -13.29
CA PRO A 189 21.04 2.33 -14.49
C PRO A 189 19.74 1.59 -14.83
N PRO A 190 19.40 1.45 -16.11
CA PRO A 190 18.19 0.74 -16.53
C PRO A 190 18.18 -0.69 -15.98
N LEU A 191 16.97 -1.26 -15.92
CA LEU A 191 16.79 -2.65 -15.56
C LEU A 191 17.58 -3.55 -16.52
N PRO A 192 18.14 -4.71 -16.04
CA PRO A 192 18.85 -5.62 -16.89
C PRO A 192 18.02 -6.08 -18.08
N ALA A 193 18.59 -6.02 -19.29
CA ALA A 193 17.89 -6.32 -20.54
C ALA A 193 17.49 -7.80 -20.73
N ASN A 194 17.93 -8.68 -19.85
CA ASN A 194 17.71 -10.14 -19.96
C ASN A 194 16.46 -10.64 -19.21
N ALA A 195 15.66 -9.71 -18.69
CA ALA A 195 14.46 -10.08 -17.97
C ALA A 195 13.36 -10.59 -18.93
N GLN A 196 12.89 -11.81 -18.69
CA GLN A 196 11.76 -12.39 -19.40
C GLN A 196 10.45 -11.88 -18.75
N VAL A 197 9.62 -11.21 -19.54
CA VAL A 197 8.37 -10.59 -19.09
C VAL A 197 7.21 -10.97 -19.99
N THR A 198 5.99 -10.90 -19.45
CA THR A 198 4.78 -10.88 -20.24
C THR A 198 4.32 -9.42 -20.37
N PRO A 199 4.32 -8.81 -21.55
CA PRO A 199 3.79 -7.47 -21.79
C PRO A 199 2.28 -7.43 -21.49
N GLN A 200 1.79 -6.27 -21.06
CA GLN A 200 0.38 -5.97 -20.84
C GLN A 200 -0.20 -5.15 -22.00
#